data_e6563c805d7cf14f94a64121d331eb43
#
_entry.id   e6563c805d7cf14f94a64121d331eb43
#
_cell.length_a   1.000
_cell.length_b   1.000
_cell.length_c   1.000
_cell.angle_alpha   90.00
_cell.angle_beta   90.00
_cell.angle_gamma   90.00
#
_symmetry.space_group_name_H-M   'P 1'
#
loop_
_entity.id
_entity.type
_entity.pdbx_description
1 polymer ?
#
loop_
_entity_poly.entity_id
_entity_poly.type
_entity_poly.pdbx_seq_one_letter_code
_entity_poly.pdbx_strand_id
1 'polypeptide(L)'
;MEIIENFLPEEQFKKIEDRVFGPNFPWYFQDGIVTTGDGNFKLTHLLYAHGNVNSDEFNLFRPVYEKFDMLSILKIKLNCIPKIETVRENGMHKDVDTNVDFTTAILYMNTNNGYTRFETGEKIMSERNKLIVFDGKIKHCGTTNSCDAHRRVLVNLNFIEDK
;
A
#
# COMPACT_ATOMS: atom_id res chain seq x y z
N MET A 1 4.82 -0.96 -16.06
CA MET A 1 4.10 -1.50 -14.88
C MET A 1 4.14 -3.01 -14.93
N GLU A 2 4.40 -3.65 -13.81
CA GLU A 2 4.39 -5.10 -13.64
C GLU A 2 3.28 -5.49 -12.64
N ILE A 3 2.61 -6.62 -12.88
CA ILE A 3 1.57 -7.17 -12.01
C ILE A 3 1.97 -8.60 -11.66
N ILE A 4 2.05 -8.92 -10.38
CA ILE A 4 2.48 -10.22 -9.88
C ILE A 4 1.36 -10.79 -9.00
N GLU A 5 0.73 -11.85 -9.48
CA GLU A 5 -0.25 -12.62 -8.72
C GLU A 5 0.46 -13.60 -7.77
N ASN A 6 -0.14 -13.81 -6.59
CA ASN A 6 0.43 -14.71 -5.57
C ASN A 6 1.91 -14.40 -5.28
N PHE A 7 2.19 -13.12 -5.03
CA PHE A 7 3.54 -12.57 -4.90
C PHE A 7 4.40 -13.28 -3.84
N LEU A 8 3.84 -13.54 -2.68
CA LEU A 8 4.51 -14.33 -1.64
C LEU A 8 3.98 -15.76 -1.61
N PRO A 9 4.82 -16.75 -1.21
CA PRO A 9 4.34 -18.06 -0.81
C PRO A 9 3.23 -17.93 0.24
N GLU A 10 2.19 -18.78 0.13
CA GLU A 10 0.98 -18.66 0.97
C GLU A 10 1.27 -18.63 2.47
N GLU A 11 2.20 -19.46 2.94
CA GLU A 11 2.58 -19.50 4.36
C GLU A 11 3.17 -18.17 4.85
N GLN A 12 4.03 -17.55 4.04
CA GLN A 12 4.63 -16.25 4.38
C GLN A 12 3.60 -15.14 4.34
N PHE A 13 2.76 -15.12 3.31
CA PHE A 13 1.70 -14.11 3.19
C PHE A 13 0.70 -14.22 4.34
N LYS A 14 0.25 -15.43 4.65
CA LYS A 14 -0.70 -15.68 5.72
C LYS A 14 -0.19 -15.23 7.10
N LYS A 15 1.08 -15.40 7.37
CA LYS A 15 1.69 -14.90 8.63
C LYS A 15 1.56 -13.38 8.77
N ILE A 16 1.80 -12.65 7.67
CA ILE A 16 1.66 -11.19 7.64
C ILE A 16 0.17 -10.83 7.75
N GLU A 17 -0.68 -11.49 6.97
CA GLU A 17 -2.13 -11.27 6.95
C GLU A 17 -2.74 -11.45 8.34
N ASP A 18 -2.46 -12.57 9.01
CA ASP A 18 -3.00 -12.88 10.34
C ASP A 18 -2.60 -11.81 11.37
N ARG A 19 -1.39 -11.28 11.27
CA ARG A 19 -0.95 -10.19 12.15
C ARG A 19 -1.67 -8.87 11.84
N VAL A 20 -1.74 -8.49 10.55
CA VAL A 20 -2.32 -7.22 10.09
C VAL A 20 -3.84 -7.15 10.32
N PHE A 21 -4.54 -8.26 10.14
CA PHE A 21 -5.99 -8.34 10.34
C PHE A 21 -6.38 -8.80 11.75
N GLY A 22 -5.41 -9.27 12.53
CA GLY A 22 -5.60 -9.71 13.90
C GLY A 22 -5.87 -8.58 14.90
N PRO A 23 -6.24 -8.94 16.13
CA PRO A 23 -6.40 -7.96 17.20
C PRO A 23 -5.05 -7.31 17.54
N ASN A 24 -5.11 -6.07 18.00
CA ASN A 24 -3.94 -5.32 18.49
C ASN A 24 -2.87 -5.00 17.43
N PHE A 25 -3.16 -5.07 16.13
CA PHE A 25 -2.29 -4.44 15.15
C PHE A 25 -2.39 -2.92 15.30
N PRO A 26 -1.27 -2.20 15.46
CA PRO A 26 -1.31 -0.78 15.77
C PRO A 26 -1.65 0.06 14.55
N TRP A 27 -2.90 0.45 14.42
CA TRP A 27 -3.39 1.38 13.42
C TRP A 27 -3.48 2.79 13.99
N TYR A 28 -2.99 3.78 13.24
CA TYR A 28 -3.00 5.19 13.62
C TYR A 28 -3.93 5.98 12.71
N PHE A 29 -4.74 6.84 13.30
CA PHE A 29 -5.66 7.72 12.55
C PHE A 29 -4.87 8.73 11.72
N GLN A 30 -5.26 8.89 10.46
CA GLN A 30 -4.79 9.94 9.58
C GLN A 30 -5.98 10.71 9.02
N ASP A 31 -6.09 11.99 9.37
CA ASP A 31 -7.07 12.90 8.79
C ASP A 31 -6.73 13.18 7.33
N GLY A 32 -7.67 12.85 6.46
CA GLY A 32 -7.49 12.89 5.01
C GLY A 32 -6.83 11.65 4.41
N ILE A 33 -7.16 11.35 3.17
CA ILE A 33 -6.58 10.26 2.40
C ILE A 33 -5.40 10.75 1.55
N VAL A 34 -5.55 11.88 0.87
CA VAL A 34 -4.52 12.50 0.04
C VAL A 34 -3.97 13.75 0.73
N THR A 35 -4.86 14.64 1.16
CA THR A 35 -4.50 15.88 1.88
C THR A 35 -5.26 15.94 3.19
N THR A 36 -4.62 16.49 4.23
CA THR A 36 -5.28 16.73 5.52
C THR A 36 -6.54 17.55 5.32
N GLY A 37 -7.65 17.11 5.93
CA GLY A 37 -8.93 17.82 5.87
C GLY A 37 -9.70 17.66 4.55
N ASP A 38 -9.40 16.65 3.71
CA ASP A 38 -10.15 16.35 2.49
C ASP A 38 -11.56 15.74 2.74
N GLY A 39 -12.00 15.73 3.99
CA GLY A 39 -13.29 15.19 4.41
C GLY A 39 -13.37 13.67 4.50
N ASN A 40 -12.25 13.02 4.36
CA ASN A 40 -12.10 11.57 4.49
C ASN A 40 -11.08 11.25 5.60
N PHE A 41 -10.90 9.98 5.89
CA PHE A 41 -9.84 9.50 6.76
C PHE A 41 -9.40 8.10 6.36
N LYS A 42 -8.24 7.71 6.81
CA LYS A 42 -7.75 6.35 6.77
C LYS A 42 -6.99 6.03 8.04
N LEU A 43 -6.72 4.76 8.25
CA LEU A 43 -5.77 4.32 9.26
C LEU A 43 -4.46 3.96 8.58
N THR A 44 -3.35 4.25 9.22
CA THR A 44 -2.02 3.97 8.66
C THR A 44 -1.12 3.32 9.69
N HIS A 45 -0.12 2.60 9.20
CA HIS A 45 0.98 2.10 10.01
C HIS A 45 2.29 2.29 9.25
N LEU A 46 3.16 3.17 9.77
CA LEU A 46 4.43 3.48 9.15
C LEU A 46 5.49 2.48 9.62
N LEU A 47 6.05 1.70 8.71
CA LEU A 47 7.11 0.75 9.00
C LEU A 47 8.51 1.39 8.89
N TYR A 48 8.71 2.20 7.84
CA TYR A 48 10.00 2.80 7.53
C TYR A 48 9.82 4.14 6.83
N ALA A 49 10.58 5.15 7.24
CA ALA A 49 10.69 6.43 6.54
C ALA A 49 11.90 7.22 7.02
N HIS A 50 12.40 8.13 6.19
CA HIS A 50 13.49 9.06 6.52
C HIS A 50 14.76 8.36 7.05
N GLY A 51 15.10 7.20 6.47
CA GLY A 51 16.28 6.42 6.88
C GLY A 51 16.13 5.64 8.19
N ASN A 52 14.93 5.57 8.76
CA ASN A 52 14.69 4.95 10.06
C ASN A 52 13.57 3.90 10.02
N VAL A 53 13.76 2.85 10.82
CA VAL A 53 12.69 1.92 11.19
C VAL A 53 11.77 2.60 12.19
N ASN A 54 10.47 2.63 11.92
CA ASN A 54 9.46 3.34 12.70
C ASN A 54 8.52 2.40 13.47
N SER A 55 8.71 1.08 13.33
CA SER A 55 7.82 0.10 13.94
C SER A 55 8.52 -1.24 14.19
N ASP A 56 8.18 -1.88 15.30
CA ASP A 56 8.60 -3.24 15.63
C ASP A 56 8.06 -4.28 14.61
N GLU A 57 7.00 -3.92 13.87
CA GLU A 57 6.41 -4.75 12.82
C GLU A 57 7.27 -4.77 11.52
N PHE A 58 8.29 -3.93 11.41
CA PHE A 58 9.12 -3.81 10.20
C PHE A 58 9.67 -5.18 9.74
N ASN A 59 10.21 -5.97 10.67
CA ASN A 59 10.80 -7.28 10.35
C ASN A 59 9.78 -8.31 9.87
N LEU A 60 8.50 -8.16 10.21
CA LEU A 60 7.44 -9.05 9.72
C LEU A 60 7.28 -8.94 8.20
N PHE A 61 7.55 -7.76 7.64
CA PHE A 61 7.45 -7.49 6.19
C PHE A 61 8.73 -7.78 5.41
N ARG A 62 9.75 -8.36 6.06
CA ARG A 62 11.00 -8.75 5.44
C ARG A 62 10.81 -9.59 4.17
N PRO A 63 9.92 -10.61 4.12
CA PRO A 63 9.67 -11.38 2.90
C PRO A 63 9.15 -10.54 1.73
N VAL A 64 8.57 -9.37 1.99
CA VAL A 64 8.07 -8.45 0.97
C VAL A 64 9.20 -7.62 0.39
N TYR A 65 9.93 -6.88 1.23
CA TYR A 65 10.91 -5.92 0.74
C TYR A 65 12.23 -6.55 0.29
N GLU A 66 12.61 -7.73 0.77
CA GLU A 66 13.80 -8.46 0.28
C GLU A 66 13.64 -9.09 -1.10
N LYS A 67 12.45 -9.02 -1.72
CA LYS A 67 12.26 -9.46 -3.10
C LYS A 67 12.77 -8.46 -4.14
N PHE A 68 13.15 -7.27 -3.72
CA PHE A 68 13.59 -6.20 -4.60
C PHE A 68 15.08 -5.89 -4.39
N ASP A 69 15.80 -5.69 -5.48
CA ASP A 69 17.16 -5.14 -5.44
C ASP A 69 17.07 -3.63 -5.21
N MET A 70 17.14 -3.25 -3.93
CA MET A 70 16.95 -1.86 -3.51
C MET A 70 18.27 -1.24 -3.06
N LEU A 71 18.67 -0.16 -3.71
CA LEU A 71 19.75 0.71 -3.23
C LEU A 71 19.35 1.43 -1.95
N SER A 72 18.08 1.89 -1.86
CA SER A 72 17.57 2.60 -0.70
C SER A 72 16.05 2.50 -0.59
N ILE A 73 15.56 2.31 0.62
CA ILE A 73 14.13 2.41 0.94
C ILE A 73 13.81 3.87 1.26
N LEU A 74 12.83 4.45 0.57
CA LEU A 74 12.30 5.78 0.85
C LEU A 74 11.20 5.73 1.91
N LYS A 75 10.24 4.81 1.73
CA LYS A 75 9.10 4.66 2.64
C LYS A 75 8.44 3.29 2.51
N ILE A 76 8.06 2.70 3.62
CA ILE A 76 7.15 1.55 3.68
C ILE A 76 6.02 1.88 4.65
N LYS A 77 4.78 1.84 4.14
CA LYS A 77 3.60 2.21 4.92
C LYS A 77 2.40 1.33 4.57
N LEU A 78 1.69 0.86 5.59
CA LEU A 78 0.38 0.24 5.43
C LEU A 78 -0.70 1.31 5.42
N ASN A 79 -1.70 1.12 4.58
CA ASN A 79 -2.92 1.91 4.56
C ASN A 79 -4.11 0.97 4.77
N CYS A 80 -5.01 1.37 5.66
CA CYS A 80 -6.27 0.70 5.93
C CYS A 80 -7.40 1.71 5.69
N ILE A 81 -8.17 1.47 4.64
CA ILE A 81 -9.26 2.34 4.20
C ILE A 81 -10.57 1.66 4.59
N PRO A 82 -11.38 2.27 5.48
CA PRO A 82 -12.66 1.71 5.88
C PRO A 82 -13.63 1.56 4.71
N LYS A 83 -14.52 0.56 4.80
CA LYS A 83 -15.65 0.40 3.89
C LYS A 83 -16.60 1.59 4.00
N ILE A 84 -17.14 2.00 2.86
CA ILE A 84 -18.26 2.95 2.77
C ILE A 84 -19.34 2.40 1.83
N GLU A 85 -20.47 3.07 1.71
CA GLU A 85 -21.61 2.58 0.92
C GLU A 85 -21.31 2.41 -0.57
N THR A 86 -20.47 3.28 -1.14
CA THR A 86 -20.10 3.27 -2.56
C THR A 86 -18.60 3.35 -2.75
N VAL A 87 -18.08 2.75 -3.81
CA VAL A 87 -16.66 2.91 -4.16
C VAL A 87 -16.41 4.36 -4.58
N ARG A 88 -15.49 5.04 -3.88
CA ARG A 88 -15.10 6.42 -4.15
C ARG A 88 -13.62 6.48 -4.50
N GLU A 89 -13.27 7.15 -5.58
CA GLU A 89 -11.89 7.46 -5.93
C GLU A 89 -11.39 8.63 -5.07
N ASN A 90 -10.14 8.50 -4.59
CA ASN A 90 -9.43 9.57 -3.91
C ASN A 90 -8.70 10.47 -4.93
N GLY A 91 -8.07 11.54 -4.47
CA GLY A 91 -7.29 12.42 -5.35
C GLY A 91 -6.08 11.73 -5.98
N MET A 92 -5.78 12.09 -7.23
CA MET A 92 -4.54 11.67 -7.92
C MET A 92 -3.32 12.26 -7.23
N HIS A 93 -2.34 11.42 -6.92
CA HIS A 93 -1.11 11.84 -6.23
C HIS A 93 0.08 10.93 -6.60
N LYS A 94 1.25 11.33 -6.15
CA LYS A 94 2.44 10.50 -6.02
C LYS A 94 2.67 10.20 -4.55
N ASP A 95 3.24 9.04 -4.24
CA ASP A 95 3.46 8.64 -2.83
C ASP A 95 4.59 9.40 -2.14
N VAL A 96 5.57 9.85 -2.92
CA VAL A 96 6.74 10.59 -2.44
C VAL A 96 6.94 11.81 -3.32
N ASP A 97 7.16 12.97 -2.71
CA ASP A 97 7.55 14.19 -3.41
C ASP A 97 9.08 14.28 -3.45
N THR A 98 9.64 13.90 -4.58
CA THR A 98 11.10 13.88 -4.81
C THR A 98 11.41 14.06 -6.29
N ASN A 99 12.61 14.58 -6.57
CA ASN A 99 13.16 14.67 -7.93
C ASN A 99 13.97 13.43 -8.34
N VAL A 100 14.23 12.52 -7.40
CA VAL A 100 14.96 11.28 -7.68
C VAL A 100 14.01 10.27 -8.31
N ASP A 101 14.54 9.46 -9.25
CA ASP A 101 13.79 8.33 -9.80
C ASP A 101 13.60 7.26 -8.72
N PHE A 102 12.38 6.79 -8.57
CA PHE A 102 12.04 5.76 -7.61
C PHE A 102 10.94 4.85 -8.13
N THR A 103 10.88 3.67 -7.57
CA THR A 103 9.85 2.66 -7.85
C THR A 103 8.83 2.63 -6.72
N THR A 104 7.57 2.50 -7.10
CA THR A 104 6.46 2.23 -6.17
C THR A 104 5.99 0.80 -6.36
N ALA A 105 5.88 0.06 -5.27
CA ALA A 105 5.21 -1.24 -5.23
C ALA A 105 4.03 -1.19 -4.27
N ILE A 106 2.89 -1.75 -4.68
CA ILE A 106 1.68 -1.86 -3.86
C ILE A 106 1.30 -3.32 -3.73
N LEU A 107 1.36 -3.86 -2.50
CA LEU A 107 0.87 -5.19 -2.17
C LEU A 107 -0.54 -5.09 -1.60
N TYR A 108 -1.51 -5.71 -2.27
CA TYR A 108 -2.87 -5.80 -1.75
C TYR A 108 -3.00 -6.94 -0.75
N MET A 109 -3.48 -6.59 0.45
CA MET A 109 -3.57 -7.54 1.56
C MET A 109 -4.88 -8.33 1.56
N ASN A 110 -5.92 -7.83 0.89
CA ASN A 110 -7.21 -8.53 0.81
C ASN A 110 -7.95 -8.23 -0.49
N THR A 111 -8.78 -9.18 -0.90
CA THR A 111 -9.68 -9.04 -2.06
C THR A 111 -10.88 -8.18 -1.68
N ASN A 112 -11.17 -7.20 -2.50
CA ASN A 112 -12.34 -6.33 -2.38
C ASN A 112 -12.62 -5.63 -3.73
N ASN A 113 -13.72 -4.88 -3.83
CA ASN A 113 -14.10 -4.16 -5.05
C ASN A 113 -13.46 -2.76 -5.19
N GLY A 114 -12.52 -2.42 -4.31
CA GLY A 114 -11.66 -1.25 -4.48
C GLY A 114 -10.54 -1.52 -5.47
N TYR A 115 -9.94 -0.46 -5.99
CA TYR A 115 -8.88 -0.53 -7.00
C TYR A 115 -7.88 0.61 -6.86
N THR A 116 -6.78 0.47 -7.57
CA THR A 116 -5.84 1.57 -7.84
C THR A 116 -6.04 1.99 -9.30
N ARG A 117 -6.28 3.30 -9.54
CA ARG A 117 -6.39 3.86 -10.88
C ARG A 117 -5.19 4.75 -11.18
N PHE A 118 -4.63 4.58 -12.35
CA PHE A 118 -3.52 5.37 -12.88
C PHE A 118 -4.01 6.55 -13.72
N GLU A 119 -3.18 7.56 -13.90
CA GLU A 119 -3.49 8.73 -14.75
C GLU A 119 -3.75 8.35 -16.22
N THR A 120 -3.25 7.20 -16.66
CA THR A 120 -3.56 6.59 -17.96
C THR A 120 -5.00 6.09 -18.10
N GLY A 121 -5.74 6.01 -17.00
CA GLY A 121 -7.08 5.43 -16.92
C GLY A 121 -7.12 3.95 -16.55
N GLU A 122 -5.99 3.27 -16.55
CA GLU A 122 -5.90 1.85 -16.17
C GLU A 122 -6.29 1.63 -14.71
N LYS A 123 -7.03 0.54 -14.43
CA LYS A 123 -7.51 0.17 -13.09
C LYS A 123 -7.04 -1.22 -12.73
N ILE A 124 -6.44 -1.35 -11.56
CA ILE A 124 -6.02 -2.64 -11.01
C ILE A 124 -6.83 -2.92 -9.74
N MET A 125 -7.59 -4.01 -9.78
CA MET A 125 -8.45 -4.43 -8.67
C MET A 125 -7.63 -4.93 -7.48
N SER A 126 -8.10 -4.63 -6.27
CA SER A 126 -7.50 -5.16 -5.04
C SER A 126 -7.80 -6.65 -4.92
N GLU A 127 -6.79 -7.47 -5.07
CA GLU A 127 -6.85 -8.91 -4.88
C GLU A 127 -5.77 -9.34 -3.90
N ARG A 128 -6.13 -10.24 -3.00
CA ARG A 128 -5.25 -10.76 -1.95
C ARG A 128 -3.95 -11.31 -2.54
N ASN A 129 -2.80 -10.90 -1.98
CA ASN A 129 -1.46 -11.33 -2.37
C ASN A 129 -1.09 -10.98 -3.84
N LYS A 130 -1.71 -9.95 -4.39
CA LYS A 130 -1.34 -9.33 -5.66
C LYS A 130 -0.43 -8.15 -5.39
N LEU A 131 0.68 -8.07 -6.12
CA LEU A 131 1.59 -6.94 -6.13
C LEU A 131 1.55 -6.23 -7.48
N ILE A 132 1.61 -4.90 -7.45
CA ILE A 132 1.87 -4.08 -8.63
C ILE A 132 3.14 -3.27 -8.41
N VAL A 133 3.96 -3.15 -9.46
CA VAL A 133 5.22 -2.38 -9.45
C VAL A 133 5.22 -1.40 -10.61
N PHE A 134 5.53 -0.15 -10.36
CA PHE A 134 5.50 0.91 -11.37
C PHE A 134 6.44 2.07 -11.03
N ASP A 135 6.74 2.89 -12.02
CA ASP A 135 7.51 4.13 -11.85
C ASP A 135 6.79 5.06 -10.87
N GLY A 136 7.44 5.40 -9.77
CA GLY A 136 6.88 6.23 -8.71
C GLY A 136 6.49 7.64 -9.13
N LYS A 137 6.92 8.09 -10.30
CA LYS A 137 6.50 9.38 -10.89
C LYS A 137 5.10 9.34 -11.50
N ILE A 138 4.56 8.14 -11.78
CA ILE A 138 3.22 7.97 -12.34
C ILE A 138 2.18 8.33 -11.26
N LYS A 139 1.31 9.28 -11.58
CA LYS A 139 0.20 9.63 -10.68
C LYS A 139 -0.84 8.52 -10.68
N HIS A 140 -1.31 8.23 -9.48
CA HIS A 140 -2.33 7.24 -9.25
C HIS A 140 -3.26 7.66 -8.11
N CYS A 141 -4.39 6.99 -7.99
CA CYS A 141 -5.28 7.12 -6.85
C CYS A 141 -5.77 5.75 -6.38
N GLY A 142 -5.92 5.59 -5.08
CA GLY A 142 -6.64 4.49 -4.49
C GLY A 142 -8.12 4.80 -4.33
N THR A 143 -8.90 3.78 -4.02
CA THR A 143 -10.34 3.91 -3.75
C THR A 143 -10.69 3.38 -2.37
N THR A 144 -11.89 3.69 -1.91
CA THR A 144 -12.59 2.94 -0.88
C THR A 144 -13.09 1.60 -1.45
N ASN A 145 -13.73 0.78 -0.63
CA ASN A 145 -14.49 -0.38 -1.04
C ASN A 145 -15.93 -0.32 -0.50
N SER A 146 -16.84 -1.07 -1.12
CA SER A 146 -18.25 -1.14 -0.71
C SER A 146 -18.79 -2.58 -0.60
N CYS A 147 -17.95 -3.59 -0.89
CA CYS A 147 -18.31 -5.00 -0.76
C CYS A 147 -18.29 -5.48 0.71
N ASP A 148 -18.44 -6.77 0.94
CA ASP A 148 -18.49 -7.34 2.30
C ASP A 148 -17.17 -7.28 3.08
N ALA A 149 -16.05 -6.96 2.42
CA ALA A 149 -14.82 -6.65 3.13
C ALA A 149 -14.97 -5.36 3.96
N HIS A 150 -14.76 -5.44 5.27
CA HIS A 150 -14.93 -4.29 6.17
C HIS A 150 -13.93 -3.15 5.91
N ARG A 151 -12.82 -3.45 5.26
CA ARG A 151 -11.73 -2.52 4.98
C ARG A 151 -10.92 -2.98 3.78
N ARG A 152 -10.30 -2.03 3.11
CA ARG A 152 -9.29 -2.25 2.07
C ARG A 152 -7.91 -2.00 2.68
N VAL A 153 -7.05 -3.01 2.67
CA VAL A 153 -5.70 -2.92 3.25
C VAL A 153 -4.67 -3.15 2.16
N LEU A 154 -3.65 -2.32 2.15
CA LEU A 154 -2.52 -2.42 1.22
C LEU A 154 -1.22 -1.93 1.87
N VAL A 155 -0.10 -2.41 1.37
CA VAL A 155 1.26 -2.00 1.73
C VAL A 155 1.86 -1.23 0.57
N ASN A 156 2.28 0.01 0.80
CA ASN A 156 3.03 0.81 -0.16
C ASN A 156 4.51 0.75 0.17
N LEU A 157 5.33 0.37 -0.82
CA LEU A 157 6.78 0.44 -0.78
C LEU A 157 7.23 1.46 -1.82
N ASN A 158 8.07 2.39 -1.40
CA ASN A 158 8.73 3.34 -2.28
C ASN A 158 10.23 3.21 -2.08
N PHE A 159 10.97 2.95 -3.15
CA PHE A 159 12.40 2.64 -3.07
C PHE A 159 13.14 3.06 -4.34
N ILE A 160 14.45 3.21 -4.21
CA ILE A 160 15.38 3.41 -5.32
C ILE A 160 15.97 2.05 -5.68
N GLU A 161 15.86 1.65 -6.93
CA GLU A 161 16.44 0.39 -7.42
C GLU A 161 17.95 0.52 -7.56
N ASP A 162 18.66 -0.58 -7.30
CA ASP A 162 20.06 -0.77 -7.69
C ASP A 162 20.07 -1.14 -9.18
N LYS A 163 20.53 -0.20 -10.02
CA LYS A 163 20.55 -0.35 -11.50
C LYS A 163 21.91 -0.77 -11.98
#